data_cd1ac03fdd5811255d750483d8a7013f
#
_entry.id   cd1ac03fdd5811255d750483d8a7013f
#
_cell.length_a   1.000
_cell.length_b   1.000
_cell.length_c   1.000
_cell.angle_alpha   90.00
_cell.angle_beta   90.00
_cell.angle_gamma   90.00
#
_symmetry.space_group_name_H-M   'P 1'
#
loop_
_entity.id
_entity.type
_entity.pdbx_description
1 polymer ?
#
loop_
_entity_poly.entity_id
_entity_poly.type
_entity_poly.pdbx_seq_one_letter_code
_entity_poly.pdbx_strand_id
1 'polypeptide(L)'
;MSGNFKKKICLITGARKGIGLSIGQTLAQNGYRVIFSGRKLNDCKDTVNQLVTDGFQAVESPINLSNLSSLKEQTEMALSIWGTVDILINNGAVIEPITSLEKIELQDFEKAVRVNYLAPSLLISYCWNNLLKNRGKVINVLSGASI
;
A
#
# COMPACT_ATOMS: atom_id res chain seq x y z
N MET A 1 0.53 28.30 20.03
CA MET A 1 1.80 27.62 19.69
C MET A 1 1.45 26.44 18.79
N SER A 2 1.49 26.62 17.47
CA SER A 2 1.32 25.52 16.52
C SER A 2 2.65 24.75 16.49
N GLY A 3 2.73 23.69 17.30
CA GLY A 3 3.83 22.75 17.22
C GLY A 3 3.91 22.22 15.82
N ASN A 4 5.03 22.42 15.14
CA ASN A 4 5.30 21.91 13.80
C ASN A 4 5.50 20.39 13.87
N PHE A 5 4.41 19.66 14.19
CA PHE A 5 4.44 18.20 14.21
C PHE A 5 4.68 17.73 12.79
N LYS A 6 5.82 17.10 12.56
CA LYS A 6 6.15 16.48 11.27
C LYS A 6 4.99 15.55 10.87
N LYS A 7 4.33 15.89 9.77
CA LYS A 7 3.21 15.07 9.25
C LYS A 7 3.70 13.66 8.99
N LYS A 8 2.99 12.68 9.52
CA LYS A 8 3.30 11.27 9.30
C LYS A 8 3.00 10.86 7.86
N ILE A 9 3.83 9.98 7.33
CA ILE A 9 3.77 9.50 5.95
C ILE A 9 3.24 8.07 5.95
N CYS A 10 2.16 7.86 5.19
CA CYS A 10 1.53 6.55 5.00
C CYS A 10 1.75 6.05 3.58
N LEU A 11 2.19 4.81 3.44
CA LEU A 11 2.18 4.06 2.18
C LEU A 11 1.05 3.03 2.25
N ILE A 12 0.12 3.08 1.29
CA ILE A 12 -1.00 2.14 1.23
C ILE A 12 -1.05 1.41 -0.10
N THR A 13 -1.04 0.08 -0.07
CA THR A 13 -1.15 -0.76 -1.26
C THR A 13 -2.61 -1.06 -1.62
N GLY A 14 -2.88 -1.30 -2.91
CA GLY A 14 -4.25 -1.56 -3.38
C GLY A 14 -5.19 -0.38 -3.21
N ALA A 15 -4.67 0.84 -3.30
CA ALA A 15 -5.38 2.08 -3.00
C ALA A 15 -6.23 2.63 -4.17
N ARG A 16 -6.32 1.90 -5.29
CA ARG A 16 -7.08 2.32 -6.47
C ARG A 16 -8.60 2.40 -6.22
N LYS A 17 -9.15 1.53 -5.39
CA LYS A 17 -10.59 1.42 -5.12
C LYS A 17 -10.89 0.78 -3.76
N GLY A 18 -12.16 0.79 -3.37
CA GLY A 18 -12.65 0.08 -2.19
C GLY A 18 -12.01 0.54 -0.88
N ILE A 19 -11.68 -0.42 -0.02
CA ILE A 19 -11.19 -0.16 1.33
C ILE A 19 -9.90 0.65 1.31
N GLY A 20 -8.93 0.29 0.48
CA GLY A 20 -7.65 1.01 0.38
C GLY A 20 -7.80 2.46 -0.04
N LEU A 21 -8.68 2.74 -1.01
CA LEU A 21 -9.01 4.11 -1.42
C LEU A 21 -9.61 4.90 -0.25
N SER A 22 -10.62 4.35 0.41
CA SER A 22 -11.31 5.01 1.53
C SER A 22 -10.37 5.32 2.70
N ILE A 23 -9.50 4.37 3.06
CA ILE A 23 -8.49 4.58 4.10
C ILE A 23 -7.53 5.71 3.69
N GLY A 24 -7.01 5.68 2.46
CA GLY A 24 -6.08 6.69 1.97
C GLY A 24 -6.68 8.09 1.97
N GLN A 25 -7.92 8.25 1.50
CA GLN A 25 -8.63 9.52 1.52
C GLN A 25 -8.84 10.03 2.95
N THR A 26 -9.31 9.17 3.85
CA THR A 26 -9.51 9.52 5.26
C THR A 26 -8.22 9.97 5.92
N LEU A 27 -7.10 9.29 5.69
CA LEU A 27 -5.81 9.67 6.23
C LEU A 27 -5.34 11.02 5.69
N ALA A 28 -5.45 11.27 4.38
CA ALA A 28 -5.09 12.54 3.77
C ALA A 28 -5.91 13.71 4.39
N GLN A 29 -7.23 13.53 4.52
CA GLN A 29 -8.14 14.51 5.15
C GLN A 29 -7.82 14.76 6.63
N ASN A 30 -7.22 13.78 7.32
CA ASN A 30 -6.76 13.92 8.70
C ASN A 30 -5.29 14.41 8.80
N GLY A 31 -4.73 14.98 7.73
CA GLY A 31 -3.46 15.67 7.74
C GLY A 31 -2.22 14.79 7.54
N TYR A 32 -2.39 13.51 7.22
CA TYR A 32 -1.27 12.65 6.84
C TYR A 32 -0.80 12.96 5.40
N ARG A 33 0.46 12.64 5.12
CA ARG A 33 0.96 12.52 3.75
C ARG A 33 0.70 11.10 3.28
N VAL A 34 0.00 10.91 2.16
CA VAL A 34 -0.40 9.58 1.73
C VAL A 34 0.16 9.24 0.36
N ILE A 35 0.91 8.13 0.30
CA ILE A 35 1.38 7.51 -0.93
C ILE A 35 0.35 6.44 -1.30
N PHE A 36 -0.43 6.74 -2.34
CA PHE A 36 -1.41 5.80 -2.90
C PHE A 36 -0.72 4.88 -3.88
N SER A 37 -0.79 3.57 -3.63
CA SER A 37 -0.19 2.61 -4.53
C SER A 37 -1.24 1.71 -5.18
N GLY A 38 -1.32 1.83 -6.49
CA GLY A 38 -1.98 0.90 -7.40
C GLY A 38 -0.97 -0.06 -8.01
N ARG A 39 -1.44 -0.94 -8.89
CA ARG A 39 -0.59 -1.93 -9.58
C ARG A 39 0.32 -1.30 -10.63
N LYS A 40 -0.14 -0.25 -11.28
CA LYS A 40 0.58 0.48 -12.34
C LYS A 40 0.36 1.98 -12.23
N LEU A 41 1.19 2.73 -12.92
CA LEU A 41 1.09 4.19 -12.98
C LEU A 41 -0.30 4.62 -13.50
N ASN A 42 -0.82 5.68 -12.93
CA ASN A 42 -2.15 6.26 -13.15
C ASN A 42 -3.33 5.45 -12.57
N ASP A 43 -3.10 4.36 -11.85
CA ASP A 43 -4.17 3.61 -11.18
C ASP A 43 -4.89 4.46 -10.10
N CYS A 44 -4.18 5.41 -9.47
CA CYS A 44 -4.70 6.28 -8.41
C CYS A 44 -4.74 7.77 -8.79
N LYS A 45 -4.44 8.10 -10.05
CA LYS A 45 -4.24 9.47 -10.54
C LYS A 45 -5.38 10.43 -10.23
N ASP A 46 -6.61 10.03 -10.52
CA ASP A 46 -7.77 10.91 -10.37
C ASP A 46 -8.02 11.26 -8.91
N THR A 47 -7.91 10.26 -8.03
CA THR A 47 -8.04 10.47 -6.58
C THR A 47 -6.92 11.37 -6.04
N VAL A 48 -5.69 11.13 -6.45
CA VAL A 48 -4.55 11.93 -6.01
C VAL A 48 -4.69 13.37 -6.48
N ASN A 49 -5.06 13.59 -7.73
CA ASN A 49 -5.28 14.93 -8.28
C ASN A 49 -6.37 15.67 -7.51
N GLN A 50 -7.49 15.01 -7.21
CA GLN A 50 -8.58 15.61 -6.44
C GLN A 50 -8.10 16.01 -5.04
N LEU A 51 -7.43 15.11 -4.32
CA LEU A 51 -6.91 15.39 -2.99
C LEU A 51 -5.90 16.56 -2.98
N VAL A 52 -5.03 16.62 -3.97
CA VAL A 52 -4.07 17.73 -4.10
C VAL A 52 -4.80 19.05 -4.40
N THR A 53 -5.81 19.03 -5.26
CA THR A 53 -6.65 20.21 -5.56
C THR A 53 -7.37 20.70 -4.30
N ASP A 54 -7.81 19.78 -3.45
CA ASP A 54 -8.46 20.06 -2.16
C ASP A 54 -7.46 20.50 -1.06
N GLY A 55 -6.16 20.60 -1.37
CA GLY A 55 -5.12 21.07 -0.46
C GLY A 55 -4.50 19.98 0.43
N PHE A 56 -4.79 18.72 0.19
CA PHE A 56 -4.19 17.59 0.92
C PHE A 56 -2.87 17.13 0.32
N GLN A 57 -2.05 16.42 1.09
CA GLN A 57 -0.77 15.89 0.65
C GLN A 57 -0.92 14.43 0.23
N ALA A 58 -1.08 14.22 -1.05
CA ALA A 58 -1.22 12.91 -1.65
C ALA A 58 -0.30 12.78 -2.88
N VAL A 59 0.18 11.57 -3.13
CA VAL A 59 0.98 11.23 -4.30
C VAL A 59 0.71 9.78 -4.70
N GLU A 60 0.88 9.49 -5.97
CA GLU A 60 0.84 8.12 -6.48
C GLU A 60 2.24 7.55 -6.62
N SER A 61 2.41 6.28 -6.23
CA SER A 61 3.61 5.50 -6.54
C SER A 61 3.22 4.04 -6.79
N PRO A 62 3.38 3.52 -8.02
CA PRO A 62 2.92 2.19 -8.35
C PRO A 62 3.76 1.11 -7.67
N ILE A 63 3.10 0.11 -7.09
CA ILE A 63 3.71 -1.10 -6.55
C ILE A 63 2.92 -2.31 -7.02
N ASN A 64 3.52 -3.10 -7.89
CA ASN A 64 2.90 -4.32 -8.40
C ASN A 64 3.21 -5.53 -7.53
N LEU A 65 2.29 -5.88 -6.63
CA LEU A 65 2.43 -7.00 -5.71
C LEU A 65 2.58 -8.38 -6.40
N SER A 66 2.17 -8.49 -7.67
CA SER A 66 2.33 -9.72 -8.44
C SER A 66 3.75 -9.90 -9.00
N ASN A 67 4.55 -8.83 -9.06
CA ASN A 67 5.90 -8.84 -9.60
C ASN A 67 6.94 -8.63 -8.49
N LEU A 68 7.37 -9.73 -7.87
CA LEU A 68 8.32 -9.65 -6.75
C LEU A 68 9.71 -9.17 -7.18
N SER A 69 10.10 -9.34 -8.44
CA SER A 69 11.42 -8.90 -8.92
C SER A 69 11.56 -7.38 -8.97
N SER A 70 10.47 -6.65 -9.22
CA SER A 70 10.46 -5.18 -9.22
C SER A 70 10.00 -4.57 -7.88
N LEU A 71 9.58 -5.40 -6.93
CA LEU A 71 8.94 -4.94 -5.69
C LEU A 71 9.88 -4.06 -4.85
N LYS A 72 11.15 -4.45 -4.75
CA LYS A 72 12.15 -3.69 -4.00
C LYS A 72 12.36 -2.29 -4.59
N GLU A 73 12.64 -2.21 -5.88
CA GLU A 73 12.84 -0.95 -6.60
C GLU A 73 11.62 -0.02 -6.48
N GLN A 74 10.43 -0.55 -6.72
CA GLN A 74 9.18 0.22 -6.60
C GLN A 74 8.95 0.72 -5.17
N THR A 75 9.30 -0.08 -4.17
CA THR A 75 9.22 0.35 -2.76
C THR A 75 10.22 1.45 -2.46
N GLU A 76 11.46 1.32 -2.91
CA GLU A 76 12.50 2.34 -2.74
C GLU A 76 12.12 3.66 -3.43
N MET A 77 11.53 3.60 -4.62
CA MET A 77 10.96 4.78 -5.29
C MET A 77 9.87 5.45 -4.45
N ALA A 78 8.93 4.69 -3.90
CA ALA A 78 7.89 5.22 -3.02
C ALA A 78 8.48 5.89 -1.77
N LEU A 79 9.46 5.26 -1.13
CA LEU A 79 10.14 5.79 0.05
C LEU A 79 10.91 7.08 -0.26
N SER A 80 11.46 7.23 -1.47
CA SER A 80 12.25 8.40 -1.86
C SER A 80 11.42 9.69 -1.98
N ILE A 81 10.12 9.60 -2.23
CA ILE A 81 9.23 10.74 -2.47
C ILE A 81 9.27 11.76 -1.33
N TRP A 82 9.18 11.27 -0.10
CA TRP A 82 9.28 12.11 1.10
C TRP A 82 10.40 11.66 2.06
N GLY A 83 11.28 10.77 1.58
CA GLY A 83 12.48 10.30 2.27
C GLY A 83 12.23 9.30 3.39
N THR A 84 10.98 8.94 3.68
CA THR A 84 10.64 7.99 4.75
C THR A 84 9.19 7.50 4.63
N VAL A 85 8.86 6.50 5.46
CA VAL A 85 7.49 6.06 5.73
C VAL A 85 7.32 5.82 7.24
N ASP A 86 6.19 6.25 7.79
CA ASP A 86 5.83 6.04 9.20
C ASP A 86 4.80 4.93 9.37
N ILE A 87 3.93 4.73 8.37
CA ILE A 87 2.87 3.73 8.40
C ILE A 87 2.82 3.01 7.05
N LEU A 88 2.97 1.69 7.11
CA LEU A 88 2.75 0.81 5.97
C LEU A 88 1.39 0.11 6.12
N ILE A 89 0.52 0.27 5.13
CA ILE A 89 -0.80 -0.38 5.09
C ILE A 89 -0.83 -1.37 3.93
N ASN A 90 -0.70 -2.64 4.25
CA ASN A 90 -0.85 -3.76 3.33
C ASN A 90 -2.35 -4.06 3.16
N ASN A 91 -2.94 -3.48 2.11
CA ASN A 91 -4.35 -3.68 1.76
C ASN A 91 -4.53 -4.36 0.40
N GLY A 92 -3.55 -4.22 -0.49
CA GLY A 92 -3.62 -4.86 -1.82
C GLY A 92 -3.67 -6.39 -1.71
N ALA A 93 -4.67 -6.99 -2.30
CA ALA A 93 -4.88 -8.43 -2.29
C ALA A 93 -5.55 -8.93 -3.58
N VAL A 94 -5.49 -10.23 -3.81
CA VAL A 94 -6.33 -10.97 -4.76
C VAL A 94 -7.20 -11.96 -3.99
N ILE A 95 -8.43 -12.16 -4.46
CA ILE A 95 -9.40 -13.08 -3.85
C ILE A 95 -9.51 -14.41 -4.61
N GLU A 96 -8.88 -14.49 -5.78
CA GLU A 96 -8.84 -15.68 -6.62
C GLU A 96 -7.73 -16.65 -6.17
N PRO A 97 -7.90 -17.96 -6.36
CA PRO A 97 -9.05 -18.59 -7.00
C PRO A 97 -10.27 -18.76 -6.05
N ILE A 98 -11.48 -18.44 -6.54
CA ILE A 98 -12.74 -18.78 -5.87
C ILE A 98 -13.29 -20.01 -6.58
N THR A 99 -12.85 -21.17 -6.13
CA THR A 99 -13.23 -22.46 -6.74
C THR A 99 -13.11 -23.58 -5.71
N SER A 100 -13.61 -24.76 -6.03
CA SER A 100 -13.43 -25.95 -5.20
C SER A 100 -11.96 -26.42 -5.26
N LEU A 101 -11.52 -27.06 -4.20
CA LEU A 101 -10.10 -27.42 -4.01
C LEU A 101 -9.52 -28.24 -5.17
N GLU A 102 -10.32 -29.18 -5.70
CA GLU A 102 -9.93 -30.06 -6.82
C GLU A 102 -9.77 -29.33 -8.17
N LYS A 103 -10.22 -28.09 -8.25
CA LYS A 103 -10.14 -27.24 -9.47
C LYS A 103 -9.13 -26.11 -9.36
N ILE A 104 -8.37 -26.06 -8.28
CA ILE A 104 -7.36 -25.02 -8.11
C ILE A 104 -6.20 -25.32 -9.07
N GLU A 105 -5.92 -24.37 -9.95
CA GLU A 105 -4.73 -24.37 -10.79
C GLU A 105 -3.53 -23.83 -10.02
N LEU A 106 -2.37 -24.49 -10.18
CA LEU A 106 -1.14 -24.11 -9.47
C LEU A 106 -0.80 -22.63 -9.66
N GLN A 107 -0.97 -22.10 -10.85
CA GLN A 107 -0.66 -20.70 -11.18
C GLN A 107 -1.51 -19.71 -10.39
N ASP A 108 -2.78 -19.99 -10.16
CA ASP A 108 -3.69 -19.15 -9.39
C ASP A 108 -3.35 -19.20 -7.91
N PHE A 109 -3.01 -20.38 -7.41
CA PHE A 109 -2.55 -20.56 -6.04
C PHE A 109 -1.24 -19.80 -5.79
N GLU A 110 -0.25 -19.97 -6.67
CA GLU A 110 1.03 -19.24 -6.59
C GLU A 110 0.82 -17.73 -6.63
N LYS A 111 -0.08 -17.24 -7.48
CA LYS A 111 -0.43 -15.81 -7.54
C LYS A 111 -1.03 -15.32 -6.22
N ALA A 112 -1.95 -16.08 -5.63
CA ALA A 112 -2.56 -15.74 -4.35
C ALA A 112 -1.51 -15.67 -3.24
N VAL A 113 -0.64 -16.67 -3.11
CA VAL A 113 0.47 -16.69 -2.15
C VAL A 113 1.43 -15.51 -2.38
N ARG A 114 1.78 -15.23 -3.62
CA ARG A 114 2.68 -14.15 -4.00
C ARG A 114 2.14 -12.80 -3.59
N VAL A 115 0.89 -12.51 -3.93
CA VAL A 115 0.26 -11.20 -3.69
C VAL A 115 -0.15 -11.02 -2.23
N ASN A 116 -0.73 -12.06 -1.61
CA ASN A 116 -1.35 -11.93 -0.29
C ASN A 116 -0.39 -12.22 0.87
N TYR A 117 0.72 -12.90 0.61
CA TYR A 117 1.67 -13.30 1.65
C TYR A 117 3.10 -12.81 1.40
N LEU A 118 3.70 -13.18 0.25
CA LEU A 118 5.10 -12.84 -0.01
C LEU A 118 5.32 -11.33 -0.20
N ALA A 119 4.49 -10.68 -1.02
CA ALA A 119 4.65 -9.26 -1.28
C ALA A 119 4.50 -8.39 -0.02
N PRO A 120 3.45 -8.51 0.81
CA PRO A 120 3.35 -7.73 2.04
C PRO A 120 4.48 -8.02 3.02
N SER A 121 4.96 -9.27 3.13
CA SER A 121 6.12 -9.62 3.96
C SER A 121 7.40 -8.93 3.49
N LEU A 122 7.65 -8.90 2.18
CA LEU A 122 8.79 -8.21 1.60
C LEU A 122 8.67 -6.69 1.73
N LEU A 123 7.48 -6.11 1.57
CA LEU A 123 7.25 -4.68 1.80
C LEU A 123 7.60 -4.27 3.22
N ILE A 124 7.23 -5.07 4.22
CA ILE A 124 7.63 -4.84 5.62
C ILE A 124 9.16 -4.83 5.72
N SER A 125 9.83 -5.81 5.12
CA SER A 125 11.30 -5.90 5.12
C SER A 125 11.94 -4.68 4.46
N TYR A 126 11.47 -4.24 3.30
CA TYR A 126 12.02 -3.08 2.58
C TYR A 126 11.75 -1.74 3.28
N CYS A 127 10.63 -1.63 4.00
CA CYS A 127 10.32 -0.46 4.82
C CYS A 127 10.93 -0.50 6.23
N TRP A 128 11.55 -1.61 6.63
CA TRP A 128 11.93 -1.90 8.02
C TRP A 128 12.73 -0.80 8.70
N ASN A 129 13.79 -0.32 8.06
CA ASN A 129 14.65 0.71 8.64
C ASN A 129 13.92 2.04 8.88
N ASN A 130 13.02 2.41 7.97
CA ASN A 130 12.18 3.59 8.12
C ASN A 130 11.17 3.43 9.27
N LEU A 131 10.49 2.31 9.30
CA LEU A 131 9.52 1.99 10.34
C LEU A 131 10.17 1.94 11.71
N LEU A 132 11.32 1.29 11.85
CA LEU A 132 12.04 1.20 13.11
C LEU A 132 12.50 2.60 13.59
N LYS A 133 13.15 3.37 12.72
CA LYS A 133 13.63 4.72 13.03
C LYS A 133 12.50 5.66 13.47
N ASN A 134 11.34 5.55 12.86
CA ASN A 134 10.20 6.43 13.11
C ASN A 134 9.24 5.89 14.18
N ARG A 135 9.54 4.76 14.82
CA ARG A 135 8.58 4.02 15.66
C ARG A 135 7.24 3.85 14.95
N GLY A 136 7.35 3.46 13.68
CA GLY A 136 6.24 3.36 12.74
C GLY A 136 5.32 2.17 13.02
N LYS A 137 4.33 2.02 12.15
CA LYS A 137 3.31 0.97 12.27
C LYS A 137 3.16 0.22 10.96
N VAL A 138 2.86 -1.08 11.07
CA VAL A 138 2.37 -1.91 9.97
C VAL A 138 0.94 -2.28 10.25
N ILE A 139 0.08 -2.11 9.25
CA ILE A 139 -1.33 -2.51 9.29
C ILE A 139 -1.57 -3.46 8.15
N ASN A 140 -2.00 -4.67 8.44
CA ASN A 140 -2.43 -5.65 7.45
C ASN A 140 -3.96 -5.71 7.44
N VAL A 141 -4.57 -5.42 6.29
CA VAL A 141 -6.01 -5.54 6.09
C VAL A 141 -6.30 -6.99 5.74
N LEU A 142 -7.01 -7.67 6.63
CA LEU A 142 -7.36 -9.08 6.51
C LEU A 142 -8.86 -9.23 6.25
N SER A 143 -9.26 -10.43 5.81
CA SER A 143 -10.65 -10.81 5.62
C SER A 143 -11.03 -11.93 6.57
N GLY A 144 -12.29 -11.95 7.03
CA GLY A 144 -12.84 -13.09 7.75
C GLY A 144 -12.91 -14.39 6.93
N ALA A 145 -12.78 -14.31 5.61
CA ALA A 145 -12.66 -15.46 4.72
C ALA A 145 -11.26 -16.14 4.78
N SER A 146 -10.33 -15.60 5.57
CA SER A 146 -9.00 -16.19 5.79
C SER A 146 -8.94 -17.17 6.98
N ILE A 147 -10.09 -17.49 7.58
CA ILE A 147 -10.23 -18.41 8.72
C ILE A 147 -10.80 -19.74 8.23
#